data_1608bd0b982586d9424ef8b44b1e3e1d
#
_entry.id   1608bd0b982586d9424ef8b44b1e3e1d
#
_cell.length_a   1.000
_cell.length_b   1.000
_cell.length_c   1.000
_cell.angle_alpha   90.00
_cell.angle_beta   90.00
_cell.angle_gamma   90.00
#
_symmetry.space_group_name_H-M   'P 1'
#
loop_
_entity.id
_entity.type
_entity.pdbx_description
1 polymer ?
#
loop_
_entity_poly.entity_id
_entity_poly.type
_entity_poly.pdbx_seq_one_letter_code
_entity_poly.pdbx_strand_id
1 'polypeptide(L)'
;MEENKYCYKYPHPAVTTDCVIFGFNGERLQVLLIERGIEPYKGRWAFPGGFLKMDETAEEGAKRELKEETGLEDAYIQQLHTFSAPNRDPRERVITIAYYALVKIQEVKGGDDAASARWFPLDEIPPLAFDHDYILRMATQRLREQI
;
A
#
# COMPACT_ATOMS: atom_id res chain seq x y z
N MET A 1 -27.08 3.93 -10.44
CA MET A 1 -26.02 3.83 -11.45
C MET A 1 -25.59 2.38 -11.60
N GLU A 2 -25.53 1.92 -12.82
CA GLU A 2 -25.11 0.55 -13.08
C GLU A 2 -23.58 0.43 -13.00
N GLU A 3 -23.11 -0.61 -12.36
CA GLU A 3 -21.69 -0.92 -12.36
C GLU A 3 -21.33 -1.70 -13.63
N ASN A 4 -20.21 -1.34 -14.23
CA ASN A 4 -19.68 -2.12 -15.34
C ASN A 4 -19.20 -3.47 -14.83
N LYS A 5 -19.62 -4.53 -15.51
CA LYS A 5 -19.18 -5.88 -15.18
C LYS A 5 -18.27 -6.40 -16.28
N TYR A 6 -17.23 -7.12 -15.86
CA TYR A 6 -16.29 -7.72 -16.77
C TYR A 6 -16.43 -9.24 -16.69
N CYS A 7 -16.71 -9.86 -17.81
CA CYS A 7 -16.84 -11.32 -17.90
C CYS A 7 -15.74 -11.87 -18.77
N TYR A 8 -15.06 -12.90 -18.29
CA TYR A 8 -13.93 -13.48 -18.97
C TYR A 8 -14.15 -14.98 -19.19
N LYS A 9 -13.52 -15.49 -20.23
CA LYS A 9 -13.58 -16.93 -20.55
C LYS A 9 -12.86 -17.76 -19.49
N TYR A 10 -11.79 -17.21 -18.91
CA TYR A 10 -10.98 -17.86 -17.90
C TYR A 10 -10.93 -17.02 -16.62
N PRO A 11 -10.79 -17.66 -15.45
CA PRO A 11 -10.62 -16.90 -14.20
C PRO A 11 -9.38 -16.00 -14.25
N HIS A 12 -9.49 -14.84 -13.65
CA HIS A 12 -8.39 -13.86 -13.58
C HIS A 12 -8.17 -13.45 -12.13
N PRO A 13 -6.92 -13.32 -11.68
CA PRO A 13 -6.67 -12.68 -10.40
C PRO A 13 -6.89 -11.18 -10.52
N ALA A 14 -7.27 -10.55 -9.42
CA ALA A 14 -7.26 -9.10 -9.34
C ALA A 14 -5.83 -8.64 -9.03
N VAL A 15 -5.50 -7.41 -9.40
CA VAL A 15 -4.18 -6.82 -9.13
C VAL A 15 -4.36 -5.57 -8.29
N THR A 16 -3.59 -5.48 -7.21
CA THR A 16 -3.50 -4.27 -6.38
C THR A 16 -2.08 -3.72 -6.42
N THR A 17 -1.93 -2.49 -5.94
CA THR A 17 -0.61 -1.91 -5.68
C THR A 17 -0.57 -1.48 -4.22
N ASP A 18 0.60 -1.54 -3.61
CA ASP A 18 0.83 -1.09 -2.25
C ASP A 18 2.10 -0.27 -2.20
N CYS A 19 2.10 0.83 -1.44
CA CYS A 19 3.26 1.70 -1.31
C CYS A 19 3.82 1.68 0.10
N VAL A 20 5.06 1.23 0.24
CA VAL A 20 5.78 1.29 1.50
C VAL A 20 6.60 2.56 1.50
N ILE A 21 6.06 3.61 2.12
CA ILE A 21 6.71 4.92 2.15
C ILE A 21 7.40 5.12 3.48
N PHE A 22 8.73 5.13 3.45
CA PHE A 22 9.53 5.43 4.62
C PHE A 22 9.74 6.93 4.71
N GLY A 23 9.72 7.45 5.92
CA GLY A 23 9.96 8.86 6.18
C GLY A 23 10.99 9.02 7.30
N PHE A 24 11.86 10.01 7.15
CA PHE A 24 12.88 10.30 8.14
C PHE A 24 12.70 11.73 8.66
N ASN A 25 12.66 11.89 9.99
CA ASN A 25 12.47 13.20 10.62
C ASN A 25 13.76 13.79 11.19
N GLY A 26 14.91 13.19 10.86
CA GLY A 26 16.21 13.58 11.41
C GLY A 26 16.66 12.71 12.57
N GLU A 27 15.76 11.95 13.19
CA GLU A 27 16.06 11.10 14.33
C GLU A 27 15.64 9.64 14.13
N ARG A 28 14.40 9.44 13.64
CA ARG A 28 13.82 8.10 13.55
C ARG A 28 13.27 7.87 12.13
N LEU A 29 13.44 6.64 11.69
CA LEU A 29 12.82 6.17 10.45
C LEU A 29 11.41 5.70 10.76
N GLN A 30 10.46 6.15 9.96
CA GLN A 30 9.04 5.86 10.14
C GLN A 30 8.44 5.35 8.84
N VAL A 31 7.27 4.75 8.92
CA VAL A 31 6.54 4.28 7.74
C VAL A 31 5.14 4.84 7.75
N LEU A 32 4.63 5.15 6.56
CA LEU A 32 3.30 5.71 6.36
C LEU A 32 2.28 4.59 6.26
N LEU A 33 1.28 4.63 7.13
CA LEU A 33 0.20 3.63 7.15
C LEU A 33 -1.14 4.33 7.13
N ILE A 34 -2.14 3.63 6.64
CA ILE A 34 -3.54 4.07 6.69
C ILE A 34 -4.33 3.10 7.55
N GLU A 35 -5.33 3.60 8.25
CA GLU A 35 -6.25 2.77 8.99
C GLU A 35 -7.39 2.35 8.07
N ARG A 36 -7.65 1.04 8.00
CA ARG A 36 -8.72 0.55 7.14
C ARG A 36 -10.08 0.92 7.73
N GLY A 37 -10.89 1.60 6.93
CA GLY A 37 -12.25 1.99 7.32
C GLY A 37 -13.32 0.97 6.94
N ILE A 38 -12.95 -0.08 6.18
CA ILE A 38 -13.89 -1.10 5.69
C ILE A 38 -13.33 -2.50 5.89
N GLU A 39 -14.20 -3.48 5.88
CA GLU A 39 -13.78 -4.88 5.91
C GLU A 39 -13.20 -5.30 4.55
N PRO A 40 -12.28 -6.28 4.44
CA PRO A 40 -11.72 -7.03 5.57
C PRO A 40 -10.71 -6.23 6.37
N TYR A 41 -10.43 -6.66 7.58
CA TYR A 41 -9.43 -6.05 8.48
C TYR A 41 -9.76 -4.61 8.88
N LYS A 42 -11.05 -4.26 8.99
CA LYS A 42 -11.45 -2.94 9.45
C LYS A 42 -10.81 -2.61 10.79
N GLY A 43 -10.23 -1.42 10.90
CA GLY A 43 -9.54 -0.97 12.10
C GLY A 43 -8.07 -1.33 12.17
N ARG A 44 -7.60 -2.24 11.31
CA ARG A 44 -6.16 -2.52 11.19
C ARG A 44 -5.51 -1.54 10.24
N TRP A 45 -4.20 -1.46 10.31
CA TRP A 45 -3.42 -0.55 9.50
C TRP A 45 -2.83 -1.28 8.29
N ALA A 46 -2.64 -0.55 7.21
CA ALA A 46 -2.18 -1.09 5.94
C ALA A 46 -1.37 -0.04 5.19
N PHE A 47 -0.65 -0.49 4.16
CA PHE A 47 -0.01 0.46 3.25
C PHE A 47 -1.05 1.14 2.37
N PRO A 48 -0.80 2.41 2.00
CA PRO A 48 -1.63 3.04 0.97
C PRO A 48 -1.61 2.20 -0.31
N GLY A 49 -2.75 1.95 -0.89
CA GLY A 49 -2.86 1.12 -2.08
C GLY A 49 -4.30 0.74 -2.38
N GLY A 50 -4.49 0.03 -3.47
CA GLY A 50 -5.81 -0.41 -3.87
C GLY A 50 -5.77 -1.11 -5.22
N PHE A 51 -6.96 -1.40 -5.73
CA PHE A 51 -7.10 -2.14 -6.98
C PHE A 51 -6.68 -1.30 -8.18
N LEU A 52 -5.91 -1.94 -9.07
CA LEU A 52 -5.46 -1.33 -10.30
C LEU A 52 -6.64 -1.16 -11.26
N LYS A 53 -6.71 0.01 -11.91
CA LYS A 53 -7.72 0.26 -12.93
C LYS A 53 -7.25 -0.30 -14.27
N MET A 54 -8.23 -0.53 -15.18
CA MET A 54 -7.96 -1.16 -16.45
C MET A 54 -7.11 -0.31 -17.41
N ASP A 55 -7.06 0.99 -17.18
CA ASP A 55 -6.40 1.93 -18.09
C ASP A 55 -5.17 2.60 -17.49
N GLU A 56 -4.60 2.03 -16.41
CA GLU A 56 -3.40 2.60 -15.79
C GLU A 56 -2.31 1.54 -15.60
N THR A 57 -1.06 1.99 -15.62
CA THR A 57 0.05 1.12 -15.28
C THR A 57 0.09 0.92 -13.76
N ALA A 58 0.81 -0.10 -13.31
CA ALA A 58 0.96 -0.35 -11.88
C ALA A 58 1.58 0.86 -11.16
N GLU A 59 2.59 1.49 -11.74
CA GLU A 59 3.20 2.68 -11.14
C GLU A 59 2.20 3.84 -11.06
N GLU A 60 1.42 4.07 -12.11
CA GLU A 60 0.39 5.10 -12.11
C GLU A 60 -0.66 4.83 -11.03
N GLY A 61 -1.10 3.58 -10.92
CA GLY A 61 -2.08 3.19 -9.91
C GLY A 61 -1.55 3.36 -8.49
N ALA A 62 -0.29 3.01 -8.26
CA ALA A 62 0.35 3.18 -6.96
C ALA A 62 0.40 4.66 -6.57
N LYS A 63 0.81 5.52 -7.48
CA LYS A 63 0.87 6.96 -7.23
C LYS A 63 -0.51 7.57 -7.00
N ARG A 64 -1.50 7.13 -7.77
CA ARG A 64 -2.89 7.59 -7.63
C ARG A 64 -3.44 7.25 -6.25
N GLU A 65 -3.32 5.98 -5.84
CA GLU A 65 -3.80 5.55 -4.54
C GLU A 65 -3.07 6.25 -3.38
N LEU A 66 -1.77 6.43 -3.52
CA LEU A 66 -0.98 7.13 -2.50
C LEU A 66 -1.49 8.56 -2.31
N LYS A 67 -1.75 9.27 -3.40
CA LYS A 67 -2.27 10.62 -3.36
C LYS A 67 -3.69 10.66 -2.78
N GLU A 68 -4.56 9.77 -3.25
CA GLU A 68 -5.95 9.73 -2.79
C GLU A 68 -6.06 9.44 -1.30
N GLU A 69 -5.24 8.54 -0.77
CA GLU A 69 -5.34 8.08 0.61
C GLU A 69 -4.52 8.89 1.60
N THR A 70 -3.47 9.57 1.16
CA THR A 70 -2.56 10.29 2.07
C THR A 70 -2.26 11.72 1.67
N GLY A 71 -2.58 12.12 0.45
CA GLY A 71 -2.23 13.43 -0.09
C GLY A 71 -0.80 13.55 -0.57
N LEU A 72 0.01 12.51 -0.44
CA LEU A 72 1.41 12.55 -0.84
C LEU A 72 1.56 12.42 -2.37
N GLU A 73 2.27 13.37 -2.99
CA GLU A 73 2.40 13.44 -4.46
C GLU A 73 3.81 13.20 -5.00
N ASP A 74 4.82 13.63 -4.27
CA ASP A 74 6.18 13.75 -4.84
C ASP A 74 7.12 12.61 -4.44
N ALA A 75 6.59 11.44 -4.10
CA ALA A 75 7.43 10.31 -3.76
C ALA A 75 7.98 9.64 -5.02
N TYR A 76 9.29 9.44 -5.07
CA TYR A 76 9.93 8.65 -6.10
C TYR A 76 9.85 7.19 -5.70
N ILE A 77 8.88 6.47 -6.25
CA ILE A 77 8.63 5.08 -5.89
C ILE A 77 9.38 4.13 -6.83
N GLN A 78 9.88 3.04 -6.26
CA GLN A 78 10.54 1.97 -7.00
C GLN A 78 9.84 0.66 -6.69
N GLN A 79 9.76 -0.23 -7.65
CA GLN A 79 9.15 -1.52 -7.40
C GLN A 79 9.99 -2.33 -6.42
N LEU A 80 9.33 -2.83 -5.39
CA LEU A 80 9.95 -3.70 -4.40
C LEU A 80 9.89 -5.15 -4.83
N HIS A 81 8.68 -5.66 -5.04
CA HIS A 81 8.44 -7.08 -5.30
C HIS A 81 6.96 -7.28 -5.61
N THR A 82 6.65 -8.39 -6.25
CA THR A 82 5.27 -8.82 -6.49
C THR A 82 4.94 -9.94 -5.52
N PHE A 83 3.89 -9.75 -4.71
CA PHE A 83 3.45 -10.72 -3.72
C PHE A 83 2.24 -11.46 -4.26
N SER A 84 2.38 -12.77 -4.45
CA SER A 84 1.38 -13.55 -5.19
C SER A 84 0.95 -14.84 -4.48
N ALA A 85 1.13 -14.93 -3.17
CA ALA A 85 0.66 -16.10 -2.44
C ALA A 85 -0.85 -16.25 -2.63
N PRO A 86 -1.36 -17.46 -2.95
CA PRO A 86 -2.77 -17.64 -3.32
C PRO A 86 -3.78 -17.17 -2.29
N ASN A 87 -3.46 -17.28 -1.00
CA ASN A 87 -4.41 -16.97 0.08
C ASN A 87 -4.05 -15.70 0.86
N ARG A 88 -3.24 -14.80 0.27
CA ARG A 88 -2.83 -13.60 0.97
C ARG A 88 -3.96 -12.63 1.25
N ASP A 89 -5.00 -12.64 0.43
CA ASP A 89 -6.20 -11.80 0.59
C ASP A 89 -7.40 -12.74 0.76
N PRO A 90 -8.24 -12.55 1.81
CA PRO A 90 -9.36 -13.44 2.06
C PRO A 90 -10.53 -13.28 1.09
N ARG A 91 -10.59 -12.18 0.34
CA ARG A 91 -11.73 -11.91 -0.55
C ARG A 91 -11.69 -12.72 -1.83
N GLU A 92 -10.49 -12.82 -2.44
CA GLU A 92 -10.32 -13.46 -3.73
C GLU A 92 -8.83 -13.61 -4.04
N ARG A 93 -8.52 -14.13 -5.22
CA ARG A 93 -7.13 -14.22 -5.69
C ARG A 93 -6.63 -12.83 -6.04
N VAL A 94 -5.78 -12.26 -5.20
CA VAL A 94 -5.23 -10.92 -5.40
C VAL A 94 -3.71 -10.97 -5.41
N ILE A 95 -3.12 -10.43 -6.46
CA ILE A 95 -1.67 -10.24 -6.59
C ILE A 95 -1.39 -8.77 -6.33
N THR A 96 -0.47 -8.46 -5.44
CA THR A 96 -0.09 -7.06 -5.23
C THR A 96 1.31 -6.79 -5.74
N ILE A 97 1.46 -5.65 -6.40
CA ILE A 97 2.75 -5.12 -6.82
C ILE A 97 3.12 -4.04 -5.82
N ALA A 98 4.14 -4.30 -5.02
CA ALA A 98 4.54 -3.37 -3.96
C ALA A 98 5.66 -2.46 -4.43
N TYR A 99 5.57 -1.22 -4.01
CA TYR A 99 6.55 -0.17 -4.26
C TYR A 99 7.08 0.36 -2.94
N TYR A 100 8.24 1.01 -2.97
CA TYR A 100 8.80 1.63 -1.77
C TYR A 100 9.50 2.94 -2.15
N ALA A 101 9.62 3.82 -1.17
CA ALA A 101 10.31 5.09 -1.32
C ALA A 101 10.76 5.59 0.04
N LEU A 102 11.78 6.45 0.04
CA LEU A 102 12.21 7.17 1.23
C LEU A 102 11.98 8.65 0.99
N VAL A 103 11.25 9.31 1.88
CA VAL A 103 10.93 10.73 1.75
C VAL A 103 11.19 11.45 3.07
N LYS A 104 11.17 12.78 3.04
CA LYS A 104 11.12 13.58 4.26
C LYS A 104 9.70 13.48 4.82
N ILE A 105 9.58 13.42 6.14
CA ILE A 105 8.27 13.34 6.77
C ILE A 105 7.49 14.63 6.47
N GLN A 106 6.25 14.47 6.04
CA GLN A 106 5.32 15.53 5.69
C GLN A 106 3.97 15.24 6.30
N GLU A 107 3.12 16.26 6.39
CA GLU A 107 1.74 16.05 6.79
C GLU A 107 1.01 15.17 5.80
N VAL A 108 0.21 14.26 6.33
CA VAL A 108 -0.61 13.36 5.52
C VAL A 108 -2.05 13.42 6.01
N LYS A 109 -2.98 13.08 5.14
CA LYS A 109 -4.42 13.06 5.44
C LYS A 109 -5.01 11.73 5.00
N GLY A 110 -5.95 11.23 5.78
CA GLY A 110 -6.78 10.13 5.33
C GLY A 110 -7.64 10.54 4.15
N GLY A 111 -7.87 9.66 3.23
CA GLY A 111 -8.74 9.88 2.07
C GLY A 111 -9.87 8.88 2.07
N ASP A 112 -10.54 8.74 0.94
CA ASP A 112 -11.79 8.00 0.73
C ASP A 112 -12.10 6.84 1.66
N ASP A 113 -11.43 5.71 1.49
CA ASP A 113 -11.68 4.50 2.27
C ASP A 113 -10.78 4.36 3.50
N ALA A 114 -9.90 5.33 3.72
CA ALA A 114 -9.02 5.34 4.88
C ALA A 114 -9.61 6.19 5.98
N ALA A 115 -9.71 5.65 7.19
CA ALA A 115 -10.19 6.41 8.35
C ALA A 115 -9.15 7.46 8.77
N SER A 116 -7.85 7.15 8.61
CA SER A 116 -6.78 8.09 8.89
C SER A 116 -5.49 7.61 8.22
N ALA A 117 -4.56 8.53 8.05
CA ALA A 117 -3.20 8.23 7.60
C ALA A 117 -2.23 8.75 8.64
N ARG A 118 -1.19 7.99 8.93
CA ARG A 118 -0.23 8.35 9.98
C ARG A 118 1.15 7.76 9.74
N TRP A 119 2.16 8.46 10.22
CA TRP A 119 3.53 7.95 10.28
C TRP A 119 3.73 7.17 11.58
N PHE A 120 4.33 5.99 11.47
CA PHE A 120 4.65 5.14 12.63
C PHE A 120 6.15 4.86 12.66
N PRO A 121 6.82 5.05 13.81
CA PRO A 121 8.18 4.58 13.96
C PRO A 121 8.26 3.07 13.73
N LEU A 122 9.36 2.60 13.15
CA LEU A 122 9.49 1.17 12.80
C LEU A 122 9.46 0.23 14.02
N ASP A 123 9.74 0.74 15.20
CA ASP A 123 9.67 -0.05 16.43
C ASP A 123 8.30 0.05 17.14
N GLU A 124 7.33 0.74 16.54
CA GLU A 124 5.99 0.93 17.11
C GLU A 124 4.90 0.65 16.09
N ILE A 125 5.08 -0.39 15.29
CA ILE A 125 4.14 -0.73 14.23
C ILE A 125 2.87 -1.35 14.82
N PRO A 126 1.68 -0.83 14.47
CA PRO A 126 0.42 -1.42 14.93
C PRO A 126 0.12 -2.72 14.17
N PRO A 127 -0.91 -3.49 14.59
CA PRO A 127 -1.31 -4.67 13.83
C PRO A 127 -1.67 -4.30 12.38
N LEU A 128 -1.05 -5.02 11.44
CA LEU A 128 -1.23 -4.76 10.01
C LEU A 128 -2.25 -5.73 9.41
N ALA A 129 -2.88 -5.29 8.32
CA ALA A 129 -3.81 -6.09 7.54
C ALA A 129 -3.06 -7.00 6.57
N PHE A 130 -3.75 -8.04 6.07
CA PHE A 130 -3.23 -8.94 5.03
C PHE A 130 -1.85 -9.50 5.40
N ASP A 131 -0.94 -9.53 4.44
CA ASP A 131 0.45 -9.94 4.63
C ASP A 131 1.40 -8.71 4.70
N HIS A 132 0.87 -7.56 5.09
CA HIS A 132 1.64 -6.31 5.08
C HIS A 132 2.82 -6.33 6.05
N ASP A 133 2.76 -7.12 7.12
CA ASP A 133 3.90 -7.30 8.02
C ASP A 133 5.08 -7.98 7.29
N TYR A 134 4.80 -8.94 6.43
CA TYR A 134 5.82 -9.59 5.61
C TYR A 134 6.38 -8.62 4.56
N ILE A 135 5.50 -7.86 3.92
CA ILE A 135 5.90 -6.83 2.94
C ILE A 135 6.80 -5.80 3.60
N LEU A 136 6.44 -5.35 4.81
CA LEU A 136 7.24 -4.36 5.54
C LEU A 136 8.64 -4.88 5.85
N ARG A 137 8.75 -6.15 6.25
CA ARG A 137 10.06 -6.74 6.53
C ARG A 137 10.94 -6.75 5.28
N MET A 138 10.39 -7.13 4.15
CA MET A 138 11.12 -7.14 2.89
C MET A 138 11.53 -5.73 2.47
N ALA A 139 10.63 -4.77 2.59
CA ALA A 139 10.90 -3.37 2.25
C ALA A 139 11.99 -2.78 3.14
N THR A 140 11.92 -3.05 4.44
CA THR A 140 12.92 -2.57 5.40
C THR A 140 14.29 -3.14 5.08
N GLN A 141 14.36 -4.42 4.74
CA GLN A 141 15.61 -5.06 4.34
C GLN A 141 16.18 -4.42 3.07
N ARG A 142 15.32 -4.19 2.08
CA ARG A 142 15.73 -3.55 0.83
C ARG A 142 16.28 -2.14 1.08
N LEU A 143 15.61 -1.38 1.93
CA LEU A 143 16.07 -0.03 2.27
C LEU A 143 17.43 -0.05 2.95
N ARG A 144 17.64 -0.97 3.89
CA ARG A 144 18.91 -1.11 4.59
C ARG A 144 20.07 -1.43 3.65
N GLU A 145 19.81 -2.19 2.62
CA GLU A 145 20.82 -2.56 1.62
C GLU A 145 21.24 -1.37 0.74
N GLN A 146 20.41 -0.34 0.68
CA GLN A 146 20.65 0.81 -0.19
C GLN A 146 21.18 2.05 0.51
N ILE A 147 21.22 2.06 1.84
CA ILE A 147 21.71 3.21 2.59
C ILE A 147 22.96 2.94 3.39
#